data_5d93a13d24782428fb1e024ef501581f
#
_entry.id   5d93a13d24782428fb1e024ef501581f
#
_cell.length_a   1.000
_cell.length_b   1.000
_cell.length_c   1.000
_cell.angle_alpha   90.00
_cell.angle_beta   90.00
_cell.angle_gamma   90.00
#
_symmetry.space_group_name_H-M   'P 1'
#
loop_
_entity.id
_entity.type
_entity.pdbx_description
1 polymer ?
#
loop_
_entity_poly.entity_id
_entity_poly.type
_entity_poly.pdbx_seq_one_letter_code
_entity_poly.pdbx_strand_id
1 'polypeptide(L)'
;VTIEAASLSIKSGNACILRGGSEAIDSNKALAKLVQQALVESGLPADGVQLVQTTDREVVGQLITMPQYVDVIIPRGGKGLIERISRDAKVPVIKHLDGNCHVYIDDPCDIAMAVTVAEKG
;
A
#
# COMPACT_ATOMS: atom_id res chain seq x y z
N VAL A 1 -6.10 1.65 -2.01
CA VAL A 1 -4.64 1.91 -1.93
C VAL A 1 -3.99 1.97 -3.31
N THR A 2 -4.28 1.04 -4.26
CA THR A 2 -3.60 0.95 -5.56
C THR A 2 -3.66 2.26 -6.36
N ILE A 3 -4.85 2.80 -6.60
CA ILE A 3 -5.04 4.05 -7.35
C ILE A 3 -4.47 5.25 -6.59
N GLU A 4 -4.69 5.32 -5.29
CA GLU A 4 -4.18 6.39 -4.44
C GLU A 4 -2.65 6.46 -4.48
N ALA A 5 -1.98 5.33 -4.24
CA ALA A 5 -0.52 5.27 -4.25
C ALA A 5 0.05 5.60 -5.65
N ALA A 6 -0.55 5.06 -6.71
CA ALA A 6 -0.15 5.37 -8.09
C ALA A 6 -0.31 6.87 -8.40
N SER A 7 -1.47 7.45 -8.08
CA SER A 7 -1.74 8.88 -8.37
C SER A 7 -0.79 9.82 -7.63
N LEU A 8 -0.54 9.57 -6.35
CA LEU A 8 0.36 10.39 -5.54
C LEU A 8 1.81 10.29 -6.04
N SER A 9 2.25 9.08 -6.40
CA SER A 9 3.60 8.87 -6.94
C SER A 9 3.78 9.59 -8.26
N ILE A 10 2.90 9.40 -9.22
CA ILE A 10 2.99 10.05 -10.53
C ILE A 10 2.85 11.57 -10.41
N LYS A 11 1.93 12.08 -9.58
CA LYS A 11 1.77 13.52 -9.36
C LYS A 11 3.02 14.17 -8.78
N SER A 12 3.79 13.45 -7.97
CA SER A 12 5.06 13.92 -7.42
C SER A 12 6.28 13.64 -8.30
N GLY A 13 6.08 13.09 -9.50
CA GLY A 13 7.15 12.77 -10.45
C GLY A 13 7.93 11.51 -10.14
N ASN A 14 7.38 10.62 -9.33
CA ASN A 14 8.00 9.35 -8.95
C ASN A 14 7.36 8.17 -9.68
N ALA A 15 8.16 7.17 -10.00
CA ALA A 15 7.66 5.85 -10.34
C ALA A 15 7.31 5.07 -9.07
N CYS A 16 6.42 4.07 -9.19
CA CYS A 16 6.11 3.21 -8.07
C CYS A 16 5.94 1.73 -8.46
N ILE A 17 6.35 0.87 -7.55
CA ILE A 17 6.11 -0.57 -7.62
C ILE A 17 5.10 -0.91 -6.51
N LEU A 18 3.94 -1.39 -6.93
CA LEU A 18 2.83 -1.74 -6.05
C LEU A 18 2.82 -3.23 -5.75
N ARG A 19 2.55 -3.58 -4.50
CA ARG A 19 2.32 -4.97 -4.08
C ARG A 19 1.08 -5.02 -3.20
N GLY A 20 0.04 -5.68 -3.68
CA GLY A 20 -1.21 -5.89 -2.94
C GLY A 20 -1.23 -7.18 -2.12
N GLY A 21 -2.25 -7.35 -1.29
CA GLY A 21 -2.58 -8.61 -0.64
C GLY A 21 -3.07 -9.66 -1.65
N SER A 22 -3.01 -10.94 -1.26
CA SER A 22 -3.43 -12.06 -2.11
C SER A 22 -4.93 -12.05 -2.41
N GLU A 23 -5.73 -11.53 -1.49
CA GLU A 23 -7.19 -11.46 -1.59
C GLU A 23 -7.69 -10.50 -2.68
N ALA A 24 -6.88 -9.53 -3.07
CA ALA A 24 -7.26 -8.49 -4.04
C ALA A 24 -6.39 -8.49 -5.30
N ILE A 25 -5.67 -9.59 -5.58
CA ILE A 25 -4.68 -9.63 -6.68
C ILE A 25 -5.31 -9.32 -8.04
N ASP A 26 -6.47 -9.87 -8.35
CA ASP A 26 -7.12 -9.69 -9.64
C ASP A 26 -7.66 -8.25 -9.81
N SER A 27 -8.25 -7.68 -8.75
CA SER A 27 -8.67 -6.28 -8.73
C SER A 27 -7.48 -5.34 -8.90
N ASN A 28 -6.37 -5.61 -8.22
CA ASN A 28 -5.16 -4.81 -8.34
C ASN A 28 -4.55 -4.91 -9.75
N LYS A 29 -4.56 -6.07 -10.38
CA LYS A 29 -4.12 -6.26 -11.78
C LYS A 29 -4.98 -5.46 -12.76
N ALA A 30 -6.30 -5.51 -12.60
CA ALA A 30 -7.22 -4.75 -13.44
C ALA A 30 -7.00 -3.24 -13.31
N LEU A 31 -6.88 -2.74 -12.08
CA LEU A 31 -6.62 -1.33 -11.80
C LEU A 31 -5.25 -0.87 -12.31
N ALA A 32 -4.20 -1.66 -12.10
CA ALA A 32 -2.87 -1.33 -12.59
C ALA A 32 -2.83 -1.22 -14.12
N LYS A 33 -3.52 -2.12 -14.82
CA LYS A 33 -3.65 -2.05 -16.29
C LYS A 33 -4.32 -0.76 -16.76
N LEU A 34 -5.40 -0.35 -16.10
CA LEU A 34 -6.09 0.90 -16.42
C LEU A 34 -5.20 2.13 -16.15
N VAL A 35 -4.45 2.13 -15.06
CA VAL A 35 -3.50 3.21 -14.75
C VAL A 35 -2.40 3.26 -15.81
N GLN A 36 -1.82 2.14 -16.19
CA GLN A 36 -0.79 2.08 -17.23
C GLN A 36 -1.31 2.58 -18.60
N GLN A 37 -2.54 2.22 -18.96
CA GLN A 37 -3.18 2.74 -20.15
C GLN A 37 -3.35 4.26 -20.09
N ALA A 38 -3.85 4.80 -18.99
CA ALA A 38 -3.99 6.24 -18.79
C ALA A 38 -2.65 6.99 -18.85
N LEU A 39 -1.56 6.39 -18.33
CA LEU A 39 -0.22 6.95 -18.45
C LEU A 39 0.20 7.09 -19.92
N VAL A 40 0.05 6.03 -20.71
CA VAL A 40 0.37 6.04 -22.16
C VAL A 40 -0.45 7.07 -22.90
N GLU A 41 -1.77 7.14 -22.65
CA GLU A 41 -2.67 8.13 -23.25
C GLU A 41 -2.28 9.57 -22.89
N SER A 42 -1.65 9.77 -21.74
CA SER A 42 -1.15 11.05 -21.25
C SER A 42 0.29 11.35 -21.68
N GLY A 43 0.91 10.52 -22.51
CA GLY A 43 2.29 10.67 -22.96
C GLY A 43 3.35 10.33 -21.90
N LEU A 44 2.97 9.60 -20.86
CA LEU A 44 3.87 9.12 -19.80
C LEU A 44 4.22 7.63 -20.02
N PRO A 45 5.39 7.17 -19.54
CA PRO A 45 5.78 5.78 -19.67
C PRO A 45 4.86 4.87 -18.83
N ALA A 46 4.41 3.76 -19.42
CA ALA A 46 3.60 2.76 -18.71
C ALA A 46 4.31 2.21 -17.47
N ASP A 47 5.63 2.06 -17.53
CA ASP A 47 6.48 1.54 -16.45
C ASP A 47 6.58 2.47 -15.23
N GLY A 48 6.05 3.68 -15.32
CA GLY A 48 5.92 4.59 -14.16
C GLY A 48 5.10 3.99 -13.02
N VAL A 49 4.18 3.06 -13.32
CA VAL A 49 3.44 2.29 -12.32
C VAL A 49 3.53 0.81 -12.64
N GLN A 50 4.12 0.05 -11.75
CA GLN A 50 4.28 -1.39 -11.89
C GLN A 50 3.56 -2.11 -10.74
N LEU A 51 3.01 -3.28 -11.02
CA LEU A 51 2.40 -4.13 -10.02
C LEU A 51 3.13 -5.48 -9.96
N VAL A 52 3.53 -5.88 -8.76
CA VAL A 52 4.03 -7.23 -8.51
C VAL A 52 2.90 -8.23 -8.73
N GLN A 53 3.10 -9.10 -9.73
CA GLN A 53 2.05 -10.01 -10.23
C GLN A 53 1.89 -11.30 -9.44
N THR A 54 2.77 -11.56 -8.49
CA THR A 54 2.75 -12.76 -7.64
C THR A 54 2.31 -12.43 -6.22
N THR A 55 1.67 -13.41 -5.58
CA THR A 55 1.32 -13.36 -4.16
C THR A 55 2.45 -13.83 -3.24
N ASP A 56 3.56 -14.28 -3.81
CA ASP A 56 4.69 -14.79 -3.06
C ASP A 56 5.27 -13.72 -2.12
N ARG A 57 5.42 -14.11 -0.86
CA ARG A 57 5.96 -13.25 0.19
C ARG A 57 7.48 -13.07 0.11
N GLU A 58 8.17 -13.93 -0.64
CA GLU A 58 9.62 -13.81 -0.84
C GLU A 58 9.97 -12.59 -1.68
N VAL A 59 9.11 -12.19 -2.61
CA VAL A 59 9.29 -10.97 -3.42
C VAL A 59 9.41 -9.72 -2.55
N VAL A 60 8.70 -9.66 -1.43
CA VAL A 60 8.86 -8.55 -0.47
C VAL A 60 10.28 -8.52 0.07
N GLY A 61 10.82 -9.68 0.44
CA GLY A 61 12.20 -9.80 0.91
C GLY A 61 13.22 -9.34 -0.13
N GLN A 62 12.98 -9.61 -1.41
CA GLN A 62 13.84 -9.15 -2.50
C GLN A 62 13.76 -7.62 -2.67
N LEU A 63 12.56 -7.06 -2.78
CA LEU A 63 12.35 -5.62 -2.99
C LEU A 63 12.99 -4.77 -1.87
N ILE A 64 12.85 -5.17 -0.61
CA ILE A 64 13.39 -4.42 0.53
C ILE A 64 14.92 -4.46 0.62
N THR A 65 15.57 -5.31 -0.17
CA THR A 65 17.03 -5.48 -0.20
C THR A 65 17.67 -4.97 -1.50
N MET A 66 16.95 -4.20 -2.31
CA MET A 66 17.42 -3.69 -3.61
C MET A 66 17.59 -2.15 -3.62
N PRO A 67 18.51 -1.56 -2.83
CA PRO A 67 18.68 -0.10 -2.78
C PRO A 67 19.15 0.51 -4.10
N GLN A 68 19.65 -0.30 -5.03
CA GLN A 68 20.04 0.16 -6.37
C GLN A 68 18.85 0.43 -7.30
N TYR A 69 17.64 -0.04 -6.95
CA TYR A 69 16.42 0.11 -7.75
C TYR A 69 15.24 0.73 -6.99
N VAL A 70 15.29 0.71 -5.66
CA VAL A 70 14.21 1.17 -4.79
C VAL A 70 14.76 2.21 -3.83
N ASP A 71 14.27 3.44 -3.93
CA ASP A 71 14.73 4.56 -3.11
C ASP A 71 14.08 4.57 -1.72
N VAL A 72 12.80 4.20 -1.65
CA VAL A 72 12.02 4.22 -0.40
C VAL A 72 10.91 3.17 -0.43
N ILE A 73 10.60 2.63 0.74
CA ILE A 73 9.49 1.70 0.93
C ILE A 73 8.46 2.30 1.88
N ILE A 74 7.19 2.24 1.48
CA ILE A 74 6.05 2.67 2.29
C ILE A 74 5.20 1.42 2.57
N PRO A 75 5.44 0.72 3.69
CA PRO A 75 4.69 -0.50 4.00
C PRO A 75 3.24 -0.16 4.41
N ARG A 76 2.31 -0.94 3.88
CA ARG A 76 0.88 -0.91 4.24
C ARG A 76 0.45 -2.32 4.57
N GLY A 77 -0.04 -2.53 5.78
CA GLY A 77 -0.47 -3.85 6.23
C GLY A 77 -0.41 -4.01 7.75
N GLY A 78 -0.55 -5.23 8.22
CA GLY A 78 -0.52 -5.54 9.64
C GLY A 78 0.87 -5.34 10.27
N LYS A 79 0.87 -5.19 11.59
CA LYS A 79 2.05 -4.91 12.43
C LYS A 79 3.24 -5.84 12.13
N GLY A 80 2.99 -7.15 12.01
CA GLY A 80 4.06 -8.12 11.72
C GLY A 80 4.77 -7.92 10.38
N LEU A 81 4.06 -7.44 9.34
CA LEU A 81 4.69 -7.08 8.06
C LEU A 81 5.57 -5.85 8.21
N ILE A 82 5.08 -4.83 8.90
CA ILE A 82 5.80 -3.57 9.12
C ILE A 82 7.05 -3.82 9.95
N GLU A 83 6.97 -4.63 11.00
CA GLU A 83 8.11 -5.01 11.84
C GLU A 83 9.17 -5.79 11.05
N ARG A 84 8.74 -6.77 10.24
CA ARG A 84 9.64 -7.54 9.36
C ARG A 84 10.37 -6.61 8.39
N ILE A 85 9.64 -5.77 7.68
CA ILE A 85 10.25 -4.82 6.73
C ILE A 85 11.22 -3.89 7.45
N SER A 86 10.84 -3.35 8.62
CA SER A 86 11.69 -2.44 9.39
C SER A 86 12.99 -3.08 9.86
N ARG A 87 12.98 -4.38 10.15
CA ARG A 87 14.15 -5.13 10.58
C ARG A 87 15.07 -5.52 9.42
N ASP A 88 14.49 -5.96 8.31
CA ASP A 88 15.21 -6.65 7.24
C ASP A 88 15.54 -5.73 6.05
N ALA A 89 14.94 -4.53 5.97
CA ALA A 89 15.13 -3.63 4.84
C ALA A 89 16.53 -3.00 4.81
N LYS A 90 17.12 -2.98 3.61
CA LYS A 90 18.30 -2.20 3.25
C LYS A 90 17.96 -0.89 2.54
N VAL A 91 16.70 -0.64 2.33
CA VAL A 91 16.11 0.54 1.70
C VAL A 91 15.44 1.38 2.80
N PRO A 92 15.49 2.71 2.77
CA PRO A 92 14.75 3.57 3.69
C PRO A 92 13.27 3.20 3.76
N VAL A 93 12.70 3.17 4.97
CA VAL A 93 11.30 2.78 5.21
C VAL A 93 10.56 3.93 5.87
N ILE A 94 9.50 4.41 5.22
CA ILE A 94 8.54 5.33 5.82
C ILE A 94 7.42 4.50 6.42
N LYS A 95 7.51 4.25 7.72
CA LYS A 95 6.57 3.38 8.43
C LYS A 95 5.62 4.17 9.32
N HIS A 96 4.47 3.58 9.51
CA HIS A 96 3.48 3.98 10.51
C HIS A 96 3.15 2.73 11.34
N LEU A 97 3.40 2.77 12.64
CA LEU A 97 3.18 1.63 13.53
C LEU A 97 1.83 1.72 14.25
N ASP A 98 1.47 2.91 14.70
CA ASP A 98 0.24 3.14 15.46
C ASP A 98 -0.48 4.37 14.92
N GLY A 99 -1.79 4.28 14.70
CA GLY A 99 -2.65 5.39 14.32
C GLY A 99 -3.31 6.01 15.56
N ASN A 100 -3.53 7.31 15.53
CA ASN A 100 -4.50 7.92 16.42
C ASN A 100 -5.89 7.57 15.86
N CYS A 101 -6.51 6.53 16.42
CA CYS A 101 -7.84 6.12 16.04
C CYS A 101 -8.88 6.91 16.85
N HIS A 102 -9.94 7.34 16.19
CA HIS A 102 -11.05 8.04 16.80
C HIS A 102 -12.33 7.26 16.53
N VAL A 103 -13.11 7.00 17.58
CA VAL A 103 -14.46 6.46 17.48
C VAL A 103 -15.41 7.59 17.80
N TYR A 104 -16.21 8.00 16.81
CA TYR A 104 -17.27 8.97 17.00
C TYR A 104 -18.62 8.26 17.15
N ILE A 105 -19.30 8.51 18.25
CA ILE A 105 -20.61 7.92 18.56
C ILE A 105 -21.65 9.05 18.45
N ASP A 106 -22.51 8.95 17.45
CA ASP A 106 -23.58 9.93 17.20
C ASP A 106 -24.89 9.50 17.86
N ASP A 107 -25.85 10.41 17.94
CA ASP A 107 -27.21 10.15 18.43
C ASP A 107 -28.21 10.33 17.25
N PRO A 108 -29.06 9.34 16.97
CA PRO A 108 -29.28 8.08 17.69
C PRO A 108 -28.29 6.95 17.32
N CYS A 109 -27.90 6.14 18.29
CA CYS A 109 -27.05 4.97 18.06
C CYS A 109 -27.52 3.74 18.85
N ASP A 110 -27.10 2.54 18.44
CA ASP A 110 -27.18 1.33 19.25
C ASP A 110 -26.04 1.35 20.28
N ILE A 111 -26.39 1.59 21.54
CA ILE A 111 -25.42 1.73 22.62
C ILE A 111 -24.60 0.45 22.82
N ALA A 112 -25.21 -0.72 22.70
CA ALA A 112 -24.51 -2.00 22.90
C ALA A 112 -23.46 -2.23 21.82
N MET A 113 -23.78 -1.89 20.57
CA MET A 113 -22.85 -1.93 19.45
C MET A 113 -21.75 -0.87 19.61
N ALA A 114 -22.09 0.35 19.99
CA ALA A 114 -21.13 1.44 20.19
C ALA A 114 -20.06 1.09 21.25
N VAL A 115 -20.49 0.52 22.39
CA VAL A 115 -19.57 0.02 23.43
C VAL A 115 -18.67 -1.07 22.89
N THR A 116 -19.23 -2.06 22.16
CA THR A 116 -18.44 -3.15 21.57
C THR A 116 -17.39 -2.65 20.58
N VAL A 117 -17.72 -1.66 19.78
CA VAL A 117 -16.78 -1.03 18.83
C VAL A 117 -15.69 -0.26 19.57
N ALA A 118 -16.05 0.54 20.58
CA ALA A 118 -15.10 1.33 21.35
C ALA A 118 -14.10 0.48 22.16
N GLU A 119 -14.53 -0.72 22.61
CA GLU A 119 -13.65 -1.65 23.33
C GLU A 119 -12.66 -2.40 22.41
N LYS A 120 -12.96 -2.52 21.11
CA LYS A 120 -12.17 -3.30 20.15
C LYS A 120 -11.38 -2.45 19.15
N GLY A 121 -11.61 -1.15 19.15
CA GLY A 121 -11.02 -0.18 18.20
C GLY A 121 -9.62 0.33 18.55
#